data_262da192c65fb1c9183fba4a06aeb684
#
_entry.id   262da192c65fb1c9183fba4a06aeb684
#
_cell.length_a   1.000
_cell.length_b   1.000
_cell.length_c   1.000
_cell.angle_alpha   90.00
_cell.angle_beta   90.00
_cell.angle_gamma   90.00
#
_symmetry.space_group_name_H-M   'P 1'
#
loop_
_entity.id
_entity.type
_entity.pdbx_description
1 polymer ?
#
loop_
_entity_poly.entity_id
_entity_poly.type
_entity_poly.pdbx_seq_one_letter_code
_entity_poly.pdbx_strand_id
1 'polypeptide(L)'
;GIASLHKDVVDHLARDVEYRIGQVIEEALKFMRHAKRTTLGTQDISQALRVLDVEPLYGYESTRPLRFGETSIGPGQPIFYVEDEEVDFEKLINAPLPKVPREISFTAHWLAVEGVQPSIPQNPTSADSRHQELLPKGPGAYPYQAAISGNDNVSVKPLVKHILSKELQLYFERICSAILDEANDEYRSAAFASLRTDPGLHQLVPYFVQFVAEKVTHSLKSLFTLTQTMHLTAAMLNNPTLYVTPYIASIVPSVLTCLVGKHLGSIDMDAPTAHFALRDLAGSLLIDIAKKYGQSSTTLRPRIARSCLKQFLDPNKPFRTHYGAILGLTGIAGPDGVRALILPNLKVYDALLKQGVADEMKKTEAEMVIVAIIR
;
A
#
# COMPACT_ATOMS: atom_id res chain seq x y z
N GLY A 1 34.53 -42.52 25.66
CA GLY A 1 35.64 -41.58 25.70
C GLY A 1 36.97 -42.30 25.51
N ILE A 2 37.95 -41.60 24.95
CA ILE A 2 39.29 -42.09 24.74
C ILE A 2 40.03 -42.01 26.10
N ALA A 3 40.47 -43.16 26.63
CA ALA A 3 41.09 -43.23 27.96
C ALA A 3 42.56 -42.76 27.96
N SER A 4 43.29 -42.95 26.85
CA SER A 4 44.68 -42.46 26.70
C SER A 4 45.01 -42.28 25.20
N LEU A 5 45.81 -41.29 24.87
CA LEU A 5 46.34 -41.04 23.54
C LEU A 5 47.86 -41.21 23.55
N HIS A 6 48.39 -41.75 22.46
CA HIS A 6 49.85 -41.81 22.29
C HIS A 6 50.43 -40.41 22.15
N LYS A 7 51.59 -40.15 22.77
CA LYS A 7 52.20 -38.80 22.79
C LYS A 7 52.41 -38.22 21.37
N ASP A 8 52.88 -39.05 20.45
CA ASP A 8 53.15 -38.61 19.08
C ASP A 8 51.88 -38.14 18.36
N VAL A 9 50.71 -38.78 18.64
CA VAL A 9 49.42 -38.36 18.09
C VAL A 9 49.01 -36.98 18.62
N VAL A 10 49.24 -36.74 19.93
CA VAL A 10 48.99 -35.44 20.55
C VAL A 10 49.87 -34.37 19.95
N ASP A 11 51.17 -34.65 19.75
CA ASP A 11 52.11 -33.69 19.20
C ASP A 11 51.78 -33.35 17.71
N HIS A 12 51.36 -34.35 16.92
CA HIS A 12 50.93 -34.10 15.55
C HIS A 12 49.65 -33.31 15.50
N LEU A 13 48.67 -33.64 16.32
CA LEU A 13 47.40 -32.90 16.39
C LEU A 13 47.63 -31.46 16.85
N ALA A 14 48.47 -31.23 17.84
CA ALA A 14 48.82 -29.89 18.32
C ALA A 14 49.39 -29.02 17.18
N ARG A 15 50.34 -29.57 16.41
CA ARG A 15 50.94 -28.87 15.25
C ARG A 15 49.90 -28.55 14.16
N ASP A 16 48.97 -29.47 13.86
CA ASP A 16 47.95 -29.24 12.87
C ASP A 16 46.96 -28.14 13.33
N VAL A 17 46.55 -28.16 14.61
CA VAL A 17 45.72 -27.11 15.21
C VAL A 17 46.42 -25.74 15.17
N GLU A 18 47.69 -25.68 15.57
CA GLU A 18 48.51 -24.47 15.51
C GLU A 18 48.56 -23.89 14.07
N TYR A 19 48.81 -24.76 13.09
CA TYR A 19 48.85 -24.38 11.69
C TYR A 19 47.52 -23.82 11.22
N ARG A 20 46.39 -24.45 11.56
CA ARG A 20 45.07 -24.00 11.18
C ARG A 20 44.70 -22.66 11.82
N ILE A 21 45.01 -22.48 13.09
CA ILE A 21 44.79 -21.19 13.76
C ILE A 21 45.67 -20.11 13.12
N GLY A 22 46.93 -20.40 12.81
CA GLY A 22 47.80 -19.46 12.10
C GLY A 22 47.26 -19.05 10.75
N GLN A 23 46.72 -19.99 9.99
CA GLN A 23 46.07 -19.74 8.70
C GLN A 23 44.84 -18.81 8.82
N VAL A 24 43.99 -19.07 9.80
CA VAL A 24 42.80 -18.21 10.04
C VAL A 24 43.23 -16.80 10.44
N ILE A 25 44.24 -16.66 11.32
CA ILE A 25 44.74 -15.33 11.72
C ILE A 25 45.37 -14.60 10.54
N GLU A 26 46.12 -15.27 9.68
CA GLU A 26 46.72 -14.65 8.48
C GLU A 26 45.67 -14.09 7.56
N GLU A 27 44.61 -14.86 7.24
CA GLU A 27 43.52 -14.40 6.42
C GLU A 27 42.72 -13.25 7.09
N ALA A 28 42.47 -13.36 8.39
CA ALA A 28 41.79 -12.31 9.14
C ALA A 28 42.56 -10.97 9.16
N LEU A 29 43.91 -11.03 9.24
CA LEU A 29 44.74 -9.84 9.13
C LEU A 29 44.65 -9.15 7.77
N LYS A 30 44.41 -9.88 6.69
CA LYS A 30 44.19 -9.29 5.36
C LYS A 30 42.90 -8.43 5.37
N PHE A 31 41.81 -8.94 5.97
CA PHE A 31 40.56 -8.17 6.13
C PHE A 31 40.73 -6.95 7.03
N MET A 32 41.41 -7.08 8.16
CA MET A 32 41.74 -5.97 9.04
C MET A 32 42.48 -4.85 8.33
N ARG A 33 43.57 -5.20 7.59
CA ARG A 33 44.39 -4.24 6.85
C ARG A 33 43.61 -3.57 5.69
N HIS A 34 42.78 -4.35 5.00
CA HIS A 34 41.92 -3.82 3.94
C HIS A 34 40.92 -2.80 4.49
N ALA A 35 40.37 -3.03 5.67
CA ALA A 35 39.50 -2.10 6.38
C ALA A 35 40.26 -0.91 7.02
N LYS A 36 41.57 -0.79 6.81
CA LYS A 36 42.45 0.27 7.38
C LYS A 36 42.38 0.36 8.93
N ARG A 37 42.19 -0.75 9.59
CA ARG A 37 42.19 -0.88 11.05
C ARG A 37 43.51 -1.48 11.57
N THR A 38 43.78 -1.21 12.83
CA THR A 38 45.00 -1.75 13.54
C THR A 38 44.62 -2.84 14.55
N THR A 39 43.33 -2.98 14.84
CA THR A 39 42.80 -3.96 15.79
C THR A 39 42.03 -5.03 15.06
N LEU A 40 42.31 -6.30 15.34
CA LEU A 40 41.61 -7.45 14.81
C LEU A 40 40.25 -7.59 15.50
N GLY A 41 39.19 -7.67 14.72
CA GLY A 41 37.82 -7.85 15.22
C GLY A 41 37.28 -9.25 14.93
N THR A 42 36.21 -9.63 15.63
CA THR A 42 35.52 -10.90 15.42
C THR A 42 34.93 -11.02 14.00
N GLN A 43 34.56 -9.90 13.39
CA GLN A 43 34.08 -9.87 12.02
C GLN A 43 35.17 -10.27 11.01
N ASP A 44 36.44 -9.89 11.25
CA ASP A 44 37.54 -10.25 10.36
C ASP A 44 37.78 -11.76 10.39
N ILE A 45 37.68 -12.36 11.59
CA ILE A 45 37.78 -13.81 11.76
C ILE A 45 36.58 -14.50 11.04
N SER A 46 35.37 -14.00 11.18
CA SER A 46 34.20 -14.56 10.47
C SER A 46 34.37 -14.52 8.96
N GLN A 47 34.94 -13.46 8.41
CA GLN A 47 35.23 -13.37 6.99
C GLN A 47 36.35 -14.33 6.55
N ALA A 48 37.40 -14.46 7.38
CA ALA A 48 38.47 -15.41 7.13
C ALA A 48 37.97 -16.86 7.11
N LEU A 49 37.13 -17.24 8.05
CA LEU A 49 36.52 -18.58 8.10
C LEU A 49 35.70 -18.87 6.85
N ARG A 50 34.92 -17.87 6.35
CA ARG A 50 34.17 -18.03 5.09
C ARG A 50 35.06 -18.26 3.88
N VAL A 51 36.18 -17.53 3.79
CA VAL A 51 37.16 -17.73 2.70
C VAL A 51 37.82 -19.09 2.75
N LEU A 52 38.00 -19.64 3.96
CA LEU A 52 38.59 -20.97 4.19
C LEU A 52 37.54 -22.11 4.12
N ASP A 53 36.30 -21.82 3.70
CA ASP A 53 35.19 -22.77 3.67
C ASP A 53 34.89 -23.44 5.03
N VAL A 54 35.13 -22.70 6.11
CA VAL A 54 34.81 -23.12 7.48
C VAL A 54 33.60 -22.33 7.97
N GLU A 55 32.67 -22.99 8.65
CA GLU A 55 31.50 -22.35 9.22
C GLU A 55 31.92 -21.26 10.24
N PRO A 56 31.44 -20.01 10.10
CA PRO A 56 31.79 -18.95 11.04
C PRO A 56 31.15 -19.17 12.40
N LEU A 57 31.81 -18.67 13.44
CA LEU A 57 31.25 -18.67 14.78
C LEU A 57 30.24 -17.55 14.94
N TYR A 58 29.04 -17.87 15.45
CA TYR A 58 27.94 -16.92 15.67
C TYR A 58 27.90 -16.51 17.15
N GLY A 59 27.32 -15.32 17.41
CA GLY A 59 27.05 -14.82 18.74
C GLY A 59 28.18 -14.01 19.37
N TYR A 60 29.32 -13.84 18.69
CA TYR A 60 30.44 -13.03 19.17
C TYR A 60 30.48 -11.67 18.46
N GLU A 61 30.46 -10.60 19.23
CA GLU A 61 30.52 -9.24 18.73
C GLU A 61 31.64 -8.46 19.41
N SER A 62 32.55 -7.85 18.63
CA SER A 62 33.67 -7.07 19.14
C SER A 62 33.32 -5.65 19.56
N THR A 63 32.11 -5.21 19.26
CA THR A 63 31.62 -3.86 19.55
C THR A 63 31.11 -3.70 20.97
N ARG A 64 30.83 -4.80 21.66
CA ARG A 64 30.39 -4.80 23.06
C ARG A 64 31.52 -5.27 23.99
N PRO A 65 31.85 -4.48 25.02
CA PRO A 65 32.80 -4.95 26.04
C PRO A 65 32.16 -6.12 26.80
N LEU A 66 32.88 -7.22 26.91
CA LEU A 66 32.48 -8.35 27.75
C LEU A 66 32.44 -7.91 29.22
N ARG A 67 31.34 -8.21 29.91
CA ARG A 67 31.23 -8.07 31.36
C ARG A 67 31.53 -9.43 31.99
N PHE A 68 32.40 -9.43 32.99
CA PHE A 68 32.73 -10.62 33.72
C PHE A 68 32.12 -10.54 35.12
N GLY A 69 31.30 -11.53 35.45
CA GLY A 69 30.83 -11.75 36.81
C GLY A 69 31.83 -12.66 37.54
N GLU A 70 31.91 -12.51 38.86
CA GLU A 70 32.74 -13.33 39.74
C GLU A 70 31.82 -14.18 40.63
N THR A 71 32.06 -15.47 40.68
CA THR A 71 31.38 -16.37 41.61
C THR A 71 32.36 -17.26 42.33
N SER A 72 32.06 -17.66 43.58
CA SER A 72 32.87 -18.56 44.36
C SER A 72 32.17 -19.90 44.53
N ILE A 73 32.84 -20.98 44.15
CA ILE A 73 32.37 -22.34 44.37
C ILE A 73 33.11 -22.94 45.56
N GLY A 74 32.78 -22.47 46.78
CA GLY A 74 33.42 -22.95 48.03
C GLY A 74 34.68 -22.17 48.46
N PRO A 75 35.39 -22.60 49.49
CA PRO A 75 36.61 -21.94 49.96
C PRO A 75 37.73 -22.16 48.96
N GLY A 76 37.84 -21.31 47.96
CA GLY A 76 38.83 -21.48 46.89
C GLY A 76 38.91 -20.25 45.99
N GLN A 77 39.47 -20.44 44.82
CA GLN A 77 39.66 -19.38 43.84
C GLN A 77 38.34 -18.90 43.25
N PRO A 78 38.18 -17.61 43.01
CA PRO A 78 37.01 -17.08 42.30
C PRO A 78 36.99 -17.60 40.87
N ILE A 79 35.78 -17.94 40.38
CA ILE A 79 35.54 -18.32 39.00
C ILE A 79 34.90 -17.12 38.30
N PHE A 80 35.47 -16.73 37.20
CA PHE A 80 34.94 -15.67 36.36
C PHE A 80 34.09 -16.26 35.23
N TYR A 81 32.91 -15.69 35.01
CA TYR A 81 32.03 -16.05 33.91
C TYR A 81 31.64 -14.80 33.14
N VAL A 82 31.28 -14.96 31.87
CA VAL A 82 30.76 -13.86 31.07
C VAL A 82 29.28 -13.67 31.42
N GLU A 83 28.94 -12.47 31.86
CA GLU A 83 27.54 -12.11 32.12
C GLU A 83 26.81 -11.95 30.80
N ASP A 84 25.73 -12.70 30.64
CA ASP A 84 24.77 -12.50 29.55
C ASP A 84 23.88 -11.28 29.86
N GLU A 85 23.70 -10.38 28.91
CA GLU A 85 22.76 -9.31 29.05
C GLU A 85 21.34 -9.86 28.88
N GLU A 86 20.47 -9.65 29.85
CA GLU A 86 19.06 -9.93 29.70
C GLU A 86 18.46 -9.01 28.65
N VAL A 87 17.82 -9.60 27.67
CA VAL A 87 17.12 -8.87 26.60
C VAL A 87 15.72 -8.55 27.07
N ASP A 88 15.43 -7.27 27.27
CA ASP A 88 14.11 -6.78 27.55
C ASP A 88 13.28 -6.83 26.24
N PHE A 89 12.37 -7.79 26.16
CA PHE A 89 11.54 -7.99 24.99
C PHE A 89 10.63 -6.80 24.69
N GLU A 90 10.18 -6.08 25.71
CA GLU A 90 9.36 -4.88 25.51
C GLU A 90 10.15 -3.77 24.80
N LYS A 91 11.38 -3.56 25.20
CA LYS A 91 12.28 -2.62 24.51
C LYS A 91 12.62 -3.08 23.10
N LEU A 92 12.79 -4.40 22.90
CA LEU A 92 13.11 -4.94 21.57
C LEU A 92 11.93 -4.78 20.59
N ILE A 93 10.70 -5.06 21.04
CA ILE A 93 9.48 -4.93 20.23
C ILE A 93 9.22 -3.46 19.86
N ASN A 94 9.46 -2.54 20.79
CA ASN A 94 9.23 -1.11 20.58
C ASN A 94 10.43 -0.40 19.92
N ALA A 95 11.55 -1.08 19.75
CA ALA A 95 12.74 -0.50 19.13
C ALA A 95 12.47 -0.16 17.65
N PRO A 96 12.94 0.99 17.15
CA PRO A 96 12.84 1.29 15.74
C PRO A 96 13.67 0.28 14.93
N LEU A 97 13.14 -0.12 13.76
CA LEU A 97 13.86 -1.01 12.86
C LEU A 97 15.25 -0.45 12.51
N PRO A 98 16.28 -1.30 12.46
CA PRO A 98 17.61 -0.85 12.09
C PRO A 98 17.59 -0.24 10.68
N LYS A 99 18.34 0.84 10.52
CA LYS A 99 18.50 1.47 9.21
C LYS A 99 19.25 0.51 8.29
N VAL A 100 18.58 0.02 7.27
CA VAL A 100 19.22 -0.78 6.24
C VAL A 100 20.16 0.14 5.44
N PRO A 101 21.46 -0.16 5.33
CA PRO A 101 22.34 0.61 4.47
C PRO A 101 21.85 0.50 3.04
N ARG A 102 21.76 1.64 2.35
CA ARG A 102 21.43 1.65 0.93
C ARG A 102 22.59 1.01 0.16
N GLU A 103 22.27 0.02 -0.63
CA GLU A 103 23.22 -0.50 -1.60
C GLU A 103 23.59 0.60 -2.58
N ILE A 104 24.86 0.74 -2.85
CA ILE A 104 25.34 1.69 -3.86
C ILE A 104 25.07 1.03 -5.21
N SER A 105 24.04 1.52 -5.89
CA SER A 105 23.73 1.11 -7.25
C SER A 105 24.19 2.19 -8.24
N PHE A 106 24.77 1.76 -9.35
CA PHE A 106 25.15 2.65 -10.45
C PHE A 106 24.13 2.47 -11.58
N THR A 107 23.53 3.58 -11.99
CA THR A 107 22.66 3.61 -13.16
C THR A 107 23.36 4.40 -14.24
N ALA A 108 23.64 3.77 -15.40
CA ALA A 108 24.17 4.44 -16.57
C ALA A 108 23.01 4.85 -17.48
N HIS A 109 23.00 6.11 -17.91
CA HIS A 109 22.01 6.63 -18.85
C HIS A 109 22.65 7.75 -19.69
N TRP A 110 22.04 8.03 -20.82
CA TRP A 110 22.44 9.18 -21.66
C TRP A 110 22.05 10.49 -20.95
N LEU A 111 22.85 11.54 -21.16
CA LEU A 111 22.56 12.89 -20.66
C LEU A 111 21.25 13.44 -21.20
N ALA A 112 20.94 13.14 -22.45
CA ALA A 112 19.70 13.47 -23.10
C ALA A 112 19.47 12.50 -24.27
N VAL A 113 18.22 12.18 -24.57
CA VAL A 113 17.80 11.45 -25.76
C VAL A 113 16.89 12.35 -26.56
N GLU A 114 17.27 12.65 -27.79
CA GLU A 114 16.50 13.56 -28.67
C GLU A 114 16.19 14.93 -28.02
N GLY A 115 17.15 15.48 -27.27
CA GLY A 115 16.98 16.74 -26.54
C GLY A 115 16.19 16.69 -25.26
N VAL A 116 15.67 15.51 -24.87
CA VAL A 116 14.94 15.32 -23.62
C VAL A 116 15.86 14.74 -22.56
N GLN A 117 15.99 15.44 -21.43
CA GLN A 117 16.77 14.97 -20.30
C GLN A 117 15.98 13.92 -19.51
N PRO A 118 16.62 12.81 -19.08
CA PRO A 118 15.94 11.82 -18.24
C PRO A 118 15.60 12.39 -16.86
N SER A 119 14.44 12.00 -16.33
CA SER A 119 14.05 12.30 -14.97
C SER A 119 14.80 11.37 -14.02
N ILE A 120 15.77 11.90 -13.29
CA ILE A 120 16.60 11.18 -12.31
C ILE A 120 16.59 11.92 -10.98
N PRO A 121 16.93 11.24 -9.85
CA PRO A 121 16.96 11.89 -8.53
C PRO A 121 17.87 13.15 -8.46
N GLN A 122 18.94 13.19 -9.27
CA GLN A 122 19.87 14.31 -9.34
C GLN A 122 19.36 15.47 -10.20
N ASN A 123 18.38 15.21 -11.07
CA ASN A 123 17.74 16.20 -11.91
C ASN A 123 16.21 16.02 -11.86
N PRO A 124 15.57 16.31 -10.72
CA PRO A 124 14.12 16.14 -10.56
C PRO A 124 13.38 17.13 -11.46
N THR A 125 12.30 16.67 -12.06
CA THR A 125 11.36 17.55 -12.75
C THR A 125 10.67 18.49 -11.77
N SER A 126 10.13 19.61 -12.24
CA SER A 126 9.37 20.54 -11.39
C SER A 126 8.15 19.86 -10.72
N ALA A 127 7.58 18.84 -11.36
CA ALA A 127 6.52 18.02 -10.77
C ALA A 127 7.06 17.15 -9.63
N ASP A 128 8.18 16.47 -9.82
CA ASP A 128 8.81 15.63 -8.81
C ASP A 128 9.27 16.44 -7.60
N SER A 129 9.78 17.67 -7.81
CA SER A 129 10.17 18.57 -6.72
C SER A 129 8.97 18.96 -5.86
N ARG A 130 7.82 19.32 -6.46
CA ARG A 130 6.58 19.61 -5.73
C ARG A 130 6.07 18.40 -4.96
N HIS A 131 6.23 17.20 -5.53
CA HIS A 131 5.83 15.96 -4.86
C HIS A 131 6.73 15.62 -3.66
N GLN A 132 8.03 15.89 -3.74
CA GLN A 132 8.95 15.68 -2.62
C GLN A 132 8.72 16.67 -1.46
N GLU A 133 8.28 17.88 -1.74
CA GLU A 133 7.93 18.87 -0.71
C GLU A 133 6.70 18.47 0.12
N LEU A 134 5.78 17.71 -0.49
CA LEU A 134 4.53 17.26 0.15
C LEU A 134 4.68 15.96 0.95
N LEU A 135 5.84 15.29 0.88
CA LEU A 135 6.08 14.09 1.70
C LEU A 135 6.22 14.47 3.17
N PRO A 136 5.54 13.75 4.07
CA PRO A 136 5.70 13.99 5.49
C PRO A 136 7.16 13.76 5.90
N LYS A 137 7.79 14.82 6.41
CA LYS A 137 9.20 14.83 6.83
C LYS A 137 9.25 14.76 8.36
N GLY A 138 10.01 13.81 8.89
CA GLY A 138 10.32 13.75 10.30
C GLY A 138 10.15 12.37 10.94
N PRO A 139 10.72 12.16 12.14
CA PRO A 139 10.50 10.95 12.91
C PRO A 139 9.02 10.87 13.33
N GLY A 140 8.33 9.81 12.97
CA GLY A 140 6.92 9.60 13.27
C GLY A 140 5.93 9.96 12.16
N ALA A 141 6.41 10.28 10.96
CA ALA A 141 5.55 10.46 9.79
C ALA A 141 5.01 9.11 9.30
N TYR A 142 3.96 8.62 9.95
CA TYR A 142 3.28 7.40 9.54
C TYR A 142 2.40 7.66 8.31
N PRO A 143 2.49 6.83 7.25
CA PRO A 143 1.69 6.98 6.03
C PRO A 143 0.18 7.02 6.30
N TYR A 144 -0.27 6.27 7.29
CA TYR A 144 -1.67 6.22 7.69
C TYR A 144 -2.16 7.57 8.24
N GLN A 145 -1.39 8.20 9.14
CA GLN A 145 -1.75 9.52 9.71
C GLN A 145 -1.67 10.63 8.67
N ALA A 146 -0.67 10.59 7.79
CA ALA A 146 -0.56 11.51 6.67
C ALA A 146 -1.77 11.41 5.73
N ALA A 147 -2.28 10.19 5.48
CA ALA A 147 -3.46 9.96 4.68
C ALA A 147 -4.73 10.51 5.31
N ILE A 148 -4.90 10.38 6.64
CA ILE A 148 -6.04 10.95 7.38
C ILE A 148 -5.97 12.48 7.39
N SER A 149 -4.80 13.06 7.66
CA SER A 149 -4.61 14.51 7.71
C SER A 149 -4.60 15.18 6.33
N GLY A 150 -4.41 14.40 5.26
CA GLY A 150 -4.36 14.86 3.88
C GLY A 150 -3.03 15.44 3.45
N ASN A 151 -2.00 15.18 4.21
CA ASN A 151 -0.63 15.53 3.90
C ASN A 151 0.11 14.41 3.15
N ASP A 152 -0.63 13.38 2.73
CA ASP A 152 -0.08 12.32 1.90
C ASP A 152 0.08 12.78 0.47
N ASN A 153 1.25 12.54 -0.06
CA ASN A 153 1.52 12.77 -1.47
C ASN A 153 1.26 11.48 -2.25
N VAL A 154 0.20 11.47 -3.01
CA VAL A 154 -0.07 10.38 -3.95
C VAL A 154 0.17 10.85 -5.36
N SER A 155 1.34 10.54 -5.88
CA SER A 155 1.54 10.55 -7.31
C SER A 155 0.85 9.32 -7.90
N VAL A 156 -0.20 9.54 -8.66
CA VAL A 156 -0.77 8.49 -9.53
C VAL A 156 0.24 8.29 -10.65
N LYS A 157 0.92 7.13 -10.64
CA LYS A 157 1.83 6.78 -11.73
C LYS A 157 1.03 6.72 -13.02
N PRO A 158 1.58 7.22 -14.15
CA PRO A 158 0.90 7.10 -15.44
C PRO A 158 0.67 5.62 -15.76
N LEU A 159 -0.50 5.33 -16.33
CA LEU A 159 -0.85 3.98 -16.74
C LEU A 159 0.14 3.49 -17.79
N VAL A 160 0.66 2.30 -17.59
CA VAL A 160 1.54 1.66 -18.56
C VAL A 160 0.72 1.35 -19.82
N LYS A 161 1.13 1.89 -20.96
CA LYS A 161 0.52 1.56 -22.26
C LYS A 161 1.27 0.38 -22.88
N HIS A 162 0.55 -0.72 -23.09
CA HIS A 162 1.07 -1.87 -23.81
C HIS A 162 0.83 -1.71 -25.31
N ILE A 163 1.71 -2.28 -26.14
CA ILE A 163 1.44 -2.42 -27.57
C ILE A 163 0.47 -3.59 -27.71
N LEU A 164 -0.78 -3.29 -28.06
CA LEU A 164 -1.83 -4.29 -28.18
C LEU A 164 -1.81 -4.97 -29.56
N SER A 165 -2.07 -6.27 -29.58
CA SER A 165 -2.38 -6.99 -30.82
C SER A 165 -3.70 -6.46 -31.42
N LYS A 166 -3.88 -6.65 -32.75
CA LYS A 166 -5.14 -6.25 -33.42
C LYS A 166 -6.37 -6.94 -32.81
N GLU A 167 -6.22 -8.16 -32.36
CA GLU A 167 -7.28 -8.94 -31.74
C GLU A 167 -7.73 -8.31 -30.41
N LEU A 168 -6.78 -7.91 -29.56
CA LEU A 168 -7.07 -7.23 -28.30
C LEU A 168 -7.67 -5.84 -28.52
N GLN A 169 -7.23 -5.11 -29.56
CA GLN A 169 -7.82 -3.83 -29.92
C GLN A 169 -9.27 -3.99 -30.34
N LEU A 170 -9.57 -4.95 -31.23
CA LEU A 170 -10.94 -5.26 -31.65
C LEU A 170 -11.82 -5.76 -30.50
N TYR A 171 -11.26 -6.55 -29.60
CA TYR A 171 -11.96 -6.99 -28.39
C TYR A 171 -12.33 -5.78 -27.53
N PHE A 172 -11.39 -4.89 -27.26
CA PHE A 172 -11.62 -3.69 -26.46
C PHE A 172 -12.71 -2.80 -27.08
N GLU A 173 -12.64 -2.53 -28.39
CA GLU A 173 -13.65 -1.72 -29.09
C GLU A 173 -15.03 -2.36 -29.03
N ARG A 174 -15.13 -3.68 -29.26
CA ARG A 174 -16.40 -4.42 -29.19
C ARG A 174 -16.99 -4.40 -27.78
N ILE A 175 -16.18 -4.65 -26.75
CA ILE A 175 -16.64 -4.61 -25.36
C ILE A 175 -17.11 -3.20 -24.97
N CYS A 176 -16.35 -2.16 -25.30
CA CYS A 176 -16.74 -0.78 -25.00
C CYS A 176 -18.03 -0.38 -25.74
N SER A 177 -18.19 -0.79 -27.00
CA SER A 177 -19.42 -0.57 -27.76
C SER A 177 -20.61 -1.32 -27.16
N ALA A 178 -20.42 -2.61 -26.83
CA ALA A 178 -21.48 -3.44 -26.24
C ALA A 178 -21.97 -2.89 -24.89
N ILE A 179 -21.07 -2.42 -24.03
CA ILE A 179 -21.40 -1.87 -22.72
C ILE A 179 -22.21 -0.58 -22.81
N LEU A 180 -21.97 0.24 -23.84
CA LEU A 180 -22.66 1.52 -24.05
C LEU A 180 -23.93 1.40 -24.91
N ASP A 181 -24.24 0.20 -25.41
CA ASP A 181 -25.44 -0.04 -26.19
C ASP A 181 -26.68 -0.09 -25.28
N GLU A 182 -27.54 0.88 -25.38
CA GLU A 182 -28.80 0.94 -24.61
C GLU A 182 -29.86 -0.05 -25.10
N ALA A 183 -29.80 -0.43 -26.39
CA ALA A 183 -30.85 -1.21 -27.02
C ALA A 183 -30.75 -2.71 -26.77
N ASN A 184 -29.53 -3.24 -26.52
CA ASN A 184 -29.29 -4.68 -26.46
C ASN A 184 -28.72 -5.12 -25.10
N ASP A 185 -29.60 -5.56 -24.20
CA ASP A 185 -29.26 -6.01 -22.87
C ASP A 185 -28.49 -7.37 -22.86
N GLU A 186 -28.85 -8.26 -23.80
CA GLU A 186 -28.16 -9.56 -23.93
C GLU A 186 -26.72 -9.37 -24.34
N TYR A 187 -26.48 -8.50 -25.30
CA TYR A 187 -25.12 -8.18 -25.76
C TYR A 187 -24.26 -7.56 -24.65
N ARG A 188 -24.86 -6.68 -23.87
CA ARG A 188 -24.24 -6.04 -22.72
C ARG A 188 -23.90 -7.05 -21.61
N SER A 189 -24.84 -7.95 -21.28
CA SER A 189 -24.63 -8.97 -20.26
C SER A 189 -23.58 -10.00 -20.69
N ALA A 190 -23.54 -10.37 -21.96
CA ALA A 190 -22.49 -11.22 -22.53
C ALA A 190 -21.10 -10.57 -22.44
N ALA A 191 -21.01 -9.25 -22.70
CA ALA A 191 -19.77 -8.51 -22.56
C ALA A 191 -19.26 -8.52 -21.09
N PHE A 192 -20.13 -8.32 -20.12
CA PHE A 192 -19.76 -8.42 -18.71
C PHE A 192 -19.37 -9.85 -18.28
N ALA A 193 -20.04 -10.86 -18.80
CA ALA A 193 -19.69 -12.27 -18.54
C ALA A 193 -18.29 -12.59 -19.08
N SER A 194 -18.00 -12.18 -20.32
CA SER A 194 -16.65 -12.34 -20.91
C SER A 194 -15.58 -11.66 -20.04
N LEU A 195 -15.81 -10.40 -19.62
CA LEU A 195 -14.86 -9.68 -18.77
C LEU A 195 -14.58 -10.34 -17.40
N ARG A 196 -15.56 -11.08 -16.84
CA ARG A 196 -15.41 -11.77 -15.55
C ARG A 196 -14.62 -13.08 -15.66
N THR A 197 -14.63 -13.71 -16.83
CA THR A 197 -14.08 -15.07 -16.98
C THR A 197 -12.81 -15.15 -17.81
N ASP A 198 -12.58 -14.18 -18.69
CA ASP A 198 -11.51 -14.22 -19.67
C ASP A 198 -10.12 -13.95 -19.04
N PRO A 199 -9.14 -14.87 -19.14
CA PRO A 199 -7.83 -14.70 -18.53
C PRO A 199 -6.86 -13.81 -19.33
N GLY A 200 -7.07 -13.65 -20.63
CA GLY A 200 -6.16 -12.95 -21.55
C GLY A 200 -6.18 -11.43 -21.48
N LEU A 201 -6.99 -10.85 -20.61
CA LEU A 201 -7.32 -9.41 -20.61
C LEU A 201 -6.32 -8.54 -19.81
N HIS A 202 -5.27 -9.11 -19.26
CA HIS A 202 -4.35 -8.35 -18.38
C HIS A 202 -3.75 -7.11 -19.06
N GLN A 203 -3.41 -7.19 -20.34
CA GLN A 203 -2.88 -6.05 -21.11
C GLN A 203 -3.92 -4.96 -21.34
N LEU A 204 -5.21 -5.28 -21.29
CA LEU A 204 -6.31 -4.34 -21.48
C LEU A 204 -6.72 -3.60 -20.21
N VAL A 205 -6.32 -4.08 -19.03
CA VAL A 205 -6.69 -3.45 -17.75
C VAL A 205 -6.41 -1.94 -17.73
N PRO A 206 -5.22 -1.42 -18.08
CA PRO A 206 -4.98 0.02 -18.08
C PRO A 206 -5.90 0.79 -19.05
N TYR A 207 -6.27 0.19 -20.17
CA TYR A 207 -7.16 0.81 -21.15
C TYR A 207 -8.61 0.89 -20.64
N PHE A 208 -9.10 -0.17 -20.00
CA PHE A 208 -10.41 -0.15 -19.35
C PHE A 208 -10.45 0.86 -18.20
N VAL A 209 -9.39 0.95 -17.40
CA VAL A 209 -9.30 1.95 -16.32
C VAL A 209 -9.35 3.37 -16.88
N GLN A 210 -8.63 3.64 -17.97
CA GLN A 210 -8.67 4.93 -18.65
C GLN A 210 -10.06 5.22 -19.22
N PHE A 211 -10.68 4.24 -19.86
CA PHE A 211 -12.04 4.35 -20.40
C PHE A 211 -13.07 4.69 -19.31
N VAL A 212 -13.02 4.01 -18.15
CA VAL A 212 -13.89 4.31 -17.01
C VAL A 212 -13.67 5.75 -16.53
N ALA A 213 -12.42 6.17 -16.35
CA ALA A 213 -12.10 7.53 -15.91
C ALA A 213 -12.59 8.60 -16.89
N GLU A 214 -12.41 8.38 -18.19
CA GLU A 214 -12.86 9.27 -19.25
C GLU A 214 -14.39 9.37 -19.30
N LYS A 215 -15.08 8.22 -19.31
CA LYS A 215 -16.54 8.20 -19.35
C LYS A 215 -17.18 8.81 -18.11
N VAL A 216 -16.65 8.53 -16.92
CA VAL A 216 -17.13 9.16 -15.68
C VAL A 216 -16.91 10.67 -15.69
N THR A 217 -15.79 11.15 -16.25
CA THR A 217 -15.50 12.58 -16.30
C THR A 217 -16.39 13.32 -17.30
N HIS A 218 -16.62 12.74 -18.47
CA HIS A 218 -17.30 13.44 -19.57
C HIS A 218 -18.81 13.15 -19.67
N SER A 219 -19.30 12.08 -19.02
CA SER A 219 -20.70 11.65 -19.15
C SER A 219 -21.49 11.73 -17.83
N LEU A 220 -21.20 12.72 -16.97
CA LEU A 220 -21.88 12.87 -15.67
C LEU A 220 -23.40 13.01 -15.77
N LYS A 221 -23.93 13.46 -16.91
CA LYS A 221 -25.38 13.63 -17.16
C LYS A 221 -26.09 12.32 -17.53
N SER A 222 -25.38 11.30 -18.02
CA SER A 222 -25.98 10.01 -18.42
C SER A 222 -25.85 9.00 -17.28
N LEU A 223 -26.94 8.75 -16.54
CA LEU A 223 -26.99 7.73 -15.51
C LEU A 223 -26.70 6.33 -16.05
N PHE A 224 -27.21 6.05 -17.27
CA PHE A 224 -26.95 4.78 -17.93
C PHE A 224 -25.46 4.55 -18.12
N THR A 225 -24.75 5.47 -18.76
CA THR A 225 -23.29 5.36 -18.99
C THR A 225 -22.52 5.18 -17.68
N LEU A 226 -22.88 5.97 -16.64
CA LEU A 226 -22.24 5.85 -15.32
C LEU A 226 -22.51 4.49 -14.69
N THR A 227 -23.72 3.98 -14.77
CA THR A 227 -24.08 2.66 -14.23
C THR A 227 -23.32 1.55 -14.95
N GLN A 228 -23.24 1.60 -16.28
CA GLN A 228 -22.51 0.61 -17.05
C GLN A 228 -21.00 0.65 -16.79
N THR A 229 -20.41 1.83 -16.60
CA THR A 229 -19.00 1.95 -16.22
C THR A 229 -18.72 1.39 -14.81
N MET A 230 -19.67 1.49 -13.88
CA MET A 230 -19.56 0.85 -12.57
C MET A 230 -19.69 -0.68 -12.69
N HIS A 231 -20.58 -1.20 -13.51
CA HIS A 231 -20.67 -2.63 -13.80
C HIS A 231 -19.41 -3.17 -14.49
N LEU A 232 -18.81 -2.42 -15.42
CA LEU A 232 -17.51 -2.74 -16.00
C LEU A 232 -16.43 -2.87 -14.92
N THR A 233 -16.37 -1.89 -14.03
CA THR A 233 -15.42 -1.91 -12.92
C THR A 233 -15.65 -3.12 -12.00
N ALA A 234 -16.91 -3.44 -11.70
CA ALA A 234 -17.28 -4.63 -10.93
C ALA A 234 -16.82 -5.93 -11.63
N ALA A 235 -17.02 -6.02 -12.95
CA ALA A 235 -16.63 -7.18 -13.74
C ALA A 235 -15.11 -7.40 -13.71
N MET A 236 -14.31 -6.34 -13.87
CA MET A 236 -12.86 -6.41 -13.76
C MET A 236 -12.38 -6.83 -12.37
N LEU A 237 -12.97 -6.29 -11.30
CA LEU A 237 -12.61 -6.61 -9.93
C LEU A 237 -13.00 -8.04 -9.51
N ASN A 238 -14.01 -8.61 -10.17
CA ASN A 238 -14.48 -9.97 -9.92
C ASN A 238 -13.78 -11.03 -10.78
N ASN A 239 -12.97 -10.63 -11.74
CA ASN A 239 -12.16 -11.57 -12.51
C ASN A 239 -10.93 -12.00 -11.68
N PRO A 240 -10.82 -13.29 -11.30
CA PRO A 240 -9.74 -13.78 -10.45
C PRO A 240 -8.38 -13.81 -11.16
N THR A 241 -8.36 -13.77 -12.48
CA THR A 241 -7.13 -13.87 -13.28
C THR A 241 -6.47 -12.51 -13.50
N LEU A 242 -7.19 -11.39 -13.25
CA LEU A 242 -6.68 -10.05 -13.48
C LEU A 242 -5.98 -9.49 -12.24
N TYR A 243 -4.77 -9.02 -12.43
CA TYR A 243 -4.03 -8.30 -11.39
C TYR A 243 -4.33 -6.80 -11.44
N VAL A 244 -5.38 -6.38 -10.75
CA VAL A 244 -5.90 -4.99 -10.77
C VAL A 244 -5.26 -4.11 -9.69
N THR A 245 -4.54 -4.68 -8.74
CA THR A 245 -3.94 -3.96 -7.58
C THR A 245 -3.21 -2.67 -7.93
N PRO A 246 -2.34 -2.59 -8.97
CA PRO A 246 -1.63 -1.36 -9.31
C PRO A 246 -2.55 -0.22 -9.79
N TYR A 247 -3.74 -0.58 -10.30
CA TYR A 247 -4.67 0.36 -10.91
C TYR A 247 -5.76 0.86 -9.97
N ILE A 248 -5.83 0.32 -8.74
CA ILE A 248 -6.86 0.69 -7.74
C ILE A 248 -6.83 2.19 -7.44
N ALA A 249 -5.64 2.78 -7.33
CA ALA A 249 -5.49 4.22 -7.10
C ALA A 249 -6.12 5.09 -8.20
N SER A 250 -6.17 4.59 -9.44
CA SER A 250 -6.80 5.26 -10.59
C SER A 250 -8.29 4.98 -10.73
N ILE A 251 -8.76 3.82 -10.24
CA ILE A 251 -10.18 3.44 -10.26
C ILE A 251 -10.98 4.16 -9.18
N VAL A 252 -10.42 4.26 -7.97
CA VAL A 252 -11.12 4.82 -6.79
C VAL A 252 -11.68 6.23 -7.02
N PRO A 253 -10.99 7.20 -7.66
CA PRO A 253 -11.55 8.52 -7.93
C PRO A 253 -12.82 8.48 -8.77
N SER A 254 -12.90 7.59 -9.79
CA SER A 254 -14.09 7.43 -10.63
C SER A 254 -15.28 6.88 -9.84
N VAL A 255 -15.04 5.86 -9.00
CA VAL A 255 -16.07 5.29 -8.12
C VAL A 255 -16.54 6.32 -7.09
N LEU A 256 -15.62 7.08 -6.48
CA LEU A 256 -15.96 8.16 -5.55
C LEU A 256 -16.77 9.26 -6.23
N THR A 257 -16.47 9.60 -7.48
CA THR A 257 -17.26 10.60 -8.23
C THR A 257 -18.69 10.12 -8.41
N CYS A 258 -18.93 8.85 -8.74
CA CYS A 258 -20.27 8.28 -8.84
C CYS A 258 -20.97 8.18 -7.47
N LEU A 259 -20.23 8.02 -6.37
CA LEU A 259 -20.80 7.94 -5.02
C LEU A 259 -21.20 9.31 -4.44
N VAL A 260 -20.28 10.28 -4.48
CA VAL A 260 -20.46 11.58 -3.79
C VAL A 260 -20.64 12.77 -4.75
N GLY A 261 -20.69 12.53 -6.04
CA GLY A 261 -20.84 13.60 -7.05
C GLY A 261 -22.07 14.48 -6.80
N LYS A 262 -21.92 15.80 -6.98
CA LYS A 262 -22.98 16.76 -6.71
C LYS A 262 -24.15 16.66 -7.68
N HIS A 263 -23.86 16.48 -8.97
CA HIS A 263 -24.85 16.38 -10.03
C HIS A 263 -24.54 15.13 -10.85
N LEU A 264 -25.37 14.11 -10.72
CA LEU A 264 -25.33 12.87 -11.49
C LEU A 264 -26.68 12.68 -12.17
N GLY A 265 -26.63 12.46 -13.46
CA GLY A 265 -27.83 12.36 -14.27
C GLY A 265 -28.35 13.71 -14.76
N SER A 266 -29.31 13.68 -15.71
CA SER A 266 -30.11 14.84 -16.14
C SER A 266 -31.05 15.24 -15.00
N ILE A 267 -31.37 16.52 -14.92
CA ILE A 267 -32.37 17.05 -13.98
C ILE A 267 -33.75 16.76 -14.58
N ASP A 268 -34.09 15.49 -14.73
CA ASP A 268 -35.43 15.11 -15.15
C ASP A 268 -36.35 15.10 -13.94
N MET A 269 -37.38 15.91 -13.99
CA MET A 269 -38.41 16.01 -12.95
C MET A 269 -39.13 14.67 -12.70
N ASP A 270 -39.09 13.77 -13.70
CA ASP A 270 -39.83 12.50 -13.67
C ASP A 270 -39.12 11.37 -12.87
N ALA A 271 -37.82 11.51 -12.57
CA ALA A 271 -37.09 10.48 -11.80
C ALA A 271 -36.03 11.07 -10.84
N PRO A 272 -36.44 11.86 -9.84
CA PRO A 272 -35.48 12.52 -8.93
C PRO A 272 -34.66 11.56 -8.07
N THR A 273 -35.07 10.29 -7.98
CA THR A 273 -34.46 9.25 -7.17
C THR A 273 -33.56 8.28 -7.95
N ALA A 274 -33.57 8.35 -9.29
CA ALA A 274 -32.83 7.37 -10.12
C ALA A 274 -31.32 7.32 -9.86
N HIS A 275 -30.71 8.42 -9.44
CA HIS A 275 -29.30 8.47 -9.12
C HIS A 275 -28.90 7.71 -7.84
N PHE A 276 -29.86 7.38 -6.94
CA PHE A 276 -29.53 6.64 -5.69
C PHE A 276 -29.09 5.21 -5.99
N ALA A 277 -29.70 4.54 -6.99
CA ALA A 277 -29.29 3.20 -7.41
C ALA A 277 -27.81 3.17 -7.87
N LEU A 278 -27.38 4.20 -8.61
CA LEU A 278 -25.99 4.35 -9.00
C LEU A 278 -25.07 4.55 -7.78
N ARG A 279 -25.51 5.33 -6.78
CA ARG A 279 -24.74 5.57 -5.56
C ARG A 279 -24.61 4.31 -4.72
N ASP A 280 -25.66 3.52 -4.64
CA ASP A 280 -25.65 2.22 -3.95
C ASP A 280 -24.67 1.25 -4.63
N LEU A 281 -24.70 1.19 -5.95
CA LEU A 281 -23.75 0.40 -6.72
C LEU A 281 -22.31 0.87 -6.52
N ALA A 282 -22.06 2.17 -6.58
CA ALA A 282 -20.75 2.74 -6.33
C ALA A 282 -20.27 2.52 -4.89
N GLY A 283 -21.18 2.60 -3.92
CA GLY A 283 -20.92 2.31 -2.52
C GLY A 283 -20.50 0.86 -2.28
N SER A 284 -21.26 -0.09 -2.83
CA SER A 284 -20.91 -1.52 -2.74
C SER A 284 -19.57 -1.84 -3.37
N LEU A 285 -19.30 -1.25 -4.54
CA LEU A 285 -18.00 -1.38 -5.22
C LEU A 285 -16.84 -0.84 -4.38
N LEU A 286 -17.02 0.30 -3.76
CA LEU A 286 -16.01 0.92 -2.91
C LEU A 286 -15.71 0.06 -1.67
N ILE A 287 -16.75 -0.55 -1.08
CA ILE A 287 -16.62 -1.51 0.04
C ILE A 287 -15.83 -2.74 -0.41
N ASP A 288 -16.14 -3.29 -1.57
CA ASP A 288 -15.43 -4.45 -2.12
C ASP A 288 -13.96 -4.14 -2.42
N ILE A 289 -13.67 -2.97 -2.97
CA ILE A 289 -12.29 -2.47 -3.15
C ILE A 289 -11.59 -2.36 -1.78
N ALA A 290 -12.23 -1.77 -0.80
CA ALA A 290 -11.65 -1.61 0.54
C ALA A 290 -11.42 -2.95 1.25
N LYS A 291 -12.28 -3.95 1.06
CA LYS A 291 -12.12 -5.30 1.61
C LYS A 291 -10.97 -6.05 0.92
N LYS A 292 -10.98 -6.10 -0.42
CA LYS A 292 -10.00 -6.87 -1.21
C LYS A 292 -8.58 -6.27 -1.15
N TYR A 293 -8.47 -4.95 -1.23
CA TYR A 293 -7.18 -4.25 -1.42
C TYR A 293 -6.76 -3.39 -0.22
N GLY A 294 -7.60 -3.26 0.81
CA GLY A 294 -7.30 -2.45 1.98
C GLY A 294 -6.17 -2.98 2.87
N GLN A 295 -5.81 -4.26 2.73
CA GLN A 295 -4.66 -4.85 3.43
C GLN A 295 -3.35 -4.59 2.68
N SER A 296 -3.39 -4.53 1.35
CA SER A 296 -2.21 -4.27 0.52
C SER A 296 -1.80 -2.79 0.50
N SER A 297 -2.70 -1.88 0.89
CA SER A 297 -2.44 -0.45 0.95
C SER A 297 -2.96 0.16 2.25
N THR A 298 -2.04 0.51 3.15
CA THR A 298 -2.37 1.13 4.45
C THR A 298 -3.02 2.50 4.32
N THR A 299 -2.84 3.19 3.19
CA THR A 299 -3.37 4.54 2.95
C THR A 299 -4.72 4.57 2.26
N LEU A 300 -5.15 3.46 1.63
CA LEU A 300 -6.35 3.42 0.81
C LEU A 300 -7.62 3.72 1.61
N ARG A 301 -7.89 2.94 2.66
CA ARG A 301 -9.06 3.13 3.53
C ARG A 301 -9.13 4.51 4.16
N PRO A 302 -8.06 5.04 4.83
CA PRO A 302 -8.11 6.35 5.45
C PRO A 302 -8.34 7.49 4.46
N ARG A 303 -7.80 7.39 3.25
CA ARG A 303 -8.02 8.39 2.19
C ARG A 303 -9.47 8.42 1.70
N ILE A 304 -10.07 7.27 1.48
CA ILE A 304 -11.48 7.17 1.07
C ILE A 304 -12.37 7.70 2.22
N ALA A 305 -12.13 7.24 3.45
CA ALA A 305 -12.87 7.69 4.63
C ALA A 305 -12.79 9.22 4.81
N ARG A 306 -11.60 9.81 4.67
CA ARG A 306 -11.41 11.26 4.72
C ARG A 306 -12.20 11.97 3.62
N SER A 307 -12.17 11.46 2.39
CA SER A 307 -12.90 12.06 1.27
C SER A 307 -14.41 12.05 1.52
N CYS A 308 -14.95 10.94 2.01
CA CYS A 308 -16.36 10.82 2.38
C CYS A 308 -16.70 11.72 3.58
N LEU A 309 -15.87 11.74 4.63
CA LEU A 309 -16.09 12.56 5.81
C LEU A 309 -16.12 14.07 5.46
N LYS A 310 -15.20 14.52 4.60
CA LYS A 310 -15.20 15.90 4.11
C LYS A 310 -16.51 16.28 3.41
N GLN A 311 -17.08 15.36 2.64
CA GLN A 311 -18.36 15.61 1.96
C GLN A 311 -19.56 15.58 2.93
N PHE A 312 -19.51 14.73 3.95
CA PHE A 312 -20.55 14.63 4.97
C PHE A 312 -20.60 15.86 5.89
N LEU A 313 -19.43 16.39 6.26
CA LEU A 313 -19.33 17.53 7.20
C LEU A 313 -19.57 18.88 6.52
N ASP A 314 -19.62 18.98 5.21
CA ASP A 314 -19.86 20.23 4.48
C ASP A 314 -21.38 20.51 4.34
N PRO A 315 -21.96 21.49 5.10
CA PRO A 315 -23.38 21.77 5.08
C PRO A 315 -23.87 22.34 3.73
N ASN A 316 -22.96 22.83 2.88
CA ASN A 316 -23.32 23.40 1.58
C ASN A 316 -23.50 22.35 0.49
N LYS A 317 -23.26 21.08 0.79
CA LYS A 317 -23.47 19.99 -0.16
C LYS A 317 -24.93 19.52 -0.18
N PRO A 318 -25.44 19.06 -1.32
CA PRO A 318 -26.80 18.53 -1.41
C PRO A 318 -26.91 17.19 -0.66
N PHE A 319 -28.13 16.86 -0.19
CA PHE A 319 -28.42 15.63 0.55
C PHE A 319 -28.02 14.35 -0.20
N ARG A 320 -28.16 14.33 -1.53
CA ARG A 320 -27.66 13.24 -2.38
C ARG A 320 -26.15 12.97 -2.23
N THR A 321 -25.34 14.01 -1.97
CA THR A 321 -23.91 13.85 -1.69
C THR A 321 -23.69 13.31 -0.28
N HIS A 322 -24.44 13.80 0.71
CA HIS A 322 -24.40 13.29 2.08
C HIS A 322 -24.79 11.81 2.15
N TYR A 323 -25.83 11.40 1.40
CA TYR A 323 -26.22 10.01 1.26
C TYR A 323 -25.04 9.12 0.84
N GLY A 324 -24.40 9.46 -0.28
CA GLY A 324 -23.24 8.71 -0.75
C GLY A 324 -22.06 8.73 0.23
N ALA A 325 -21.83 9.86 0.92
CA ALA A 325 -20.78 9.99 1.90
C ALA A 325 -21.01 9.09 3.12
N ILE A 326 -22.23 9.00 3.60
CA ILE A 326 -22.62 8.12 4.72
C ILE A 326 -22.42 6.65 4.34
N LEU A 327 -22.95 6.23 3.16
CA LEU A 327 -22.76 4.88 2.66
C LEU A 327 -21.28 4.51 2.56
N GLY A 328 -20.46 5.41 2.02
CA GLY A 328 -19.03 5.19 1.90
C GLY A 328 -18.34 5.06 3.26
N LEU A 329 -18.69 5.92 4.23
CA LEU A 329 -18.13 5.88 5.58
C LEU A 329 -18.51 4.61 6.34
N THR A 330 -19.80 4.24 6.35
CA THR A 330 -20.29 3.05 7.05
C THR A 330 -19.63 1.78 6.52
N GLY A 331 -19.52 1.67 5.21
CA GLY A 331 -18.95 0.48 4.58
C GLY A 331 -17.45 0.32 4.74
N ILE A 332 -16.68 1.43 4.86
CA ILE A 332 -15.22 1.41 4.91
C ILE A 332 -14.70 1.42 6.34
N ALA A 333 -15.31 2.25 7.19
CA ALA A 333 -14.86 2.46 8.56
C ALA A 333 -15.38 1.41 9.54
N GLY A 334 -16.45 0.68 9.16
CA GLY A 334 -17.08 -0.32 10.03
C GLY A 334 -17.74 0.30 11.27
N PRO A 335 -18.15 -0.52 12.25
CA PRO A 335 -18.91 -0.05 13.41
C PRO A 335 -18.13 0.95 14.28
N ASP A 336 -16.84 0.75 14.45
CA ASP A 336 -16.01 1.65 15.26
C ASP A 336 -15.83 3.01 14.58
N GLY A 337 -15.68 3.01 13.26
CA GLY A 337 -15.62 4.24 12.48
C GLY A 337 -16.93 5.01 12.47
N VAL A 338 -18.08 4.32 12.45
CA VAL A 338 -19.40 4.95 12.58
C VAL A 338 -19.53 5.63 13.95
N ARG A 339 -19.13 4.94 15.03
CA ARG A 339 -19.13 5.53 16.38
C ARG A 339 -18.24 6.73 16.52
N ALA A 340 -17.08 6.73 15.85
CA ALA A 340 -16.10 7.81 15.96
C ALA A 340 -16.38 8.99 15.01
N LEU A 341 -16.89 8.73 13.80
CA LEU A 341 -16.97 9.72 12.73
C LEU A 341 -18.38 10.20 12.41
N ILE A 342 -19.40 9.35 12.56
CA ILE A 342 -20.78 9.70 12.20
C ILE A 342 -21.57 10.11 13.43
N LEU A 343 -21.66 9.25 14.46
CA LEU A 343 -22.53 9.49 15.62
C LEU A 343 -22.27 10.84 16.36
N PRO A 344 -21.02 11.30 16.58
CA PRO A 344 -20.78 12.57 17.24
C PRO A 344 -21.33 13.78 16.46
N ASN A 345 -21.33 13.65 15.12
CA ASN A 345 -21.74 14.73 14.23
C ASN A 345 -23.26 14.78 13.98
N LEU A 346 -24.01 13.74 14.35
CA LEU A 346 -25.46 13.67 14.11
C LEU A 346 -26.24 14.76 14.85
N LYS A 347 -25.79 15.19 16.04
CA LYS A 347 -26.46 16.28 16.78
C LYS A 347 -26.46 17.59 16.00
N VAL A 348 -25.34 17.91 15.34
CA VAL A 348 -25.23 19.12 14.51
C VAL A 348 -25.97 18.93 13.19
N TYR A 349 -25.94 17.72 12.66
CA TYR A 349 -26.57 17.36 11.39
C TYR A 349 -28.12 17.34 11.48
N ASP A 350 -28.70 17.10 12.66
CA ASP A 350 -30.17 17.08 12.88
C ASP A 350 -30.83 18.39 12.44
N ALA A 351 -30.21 19.53 12.73
CA ALA A 351 -30.74 20.83 12.32
C ALA A 351 -30.86 20.96 10.79
N LEU A 352 -29.84 20.47 10.07
CA LEU A 352 -29.82 20.46 8.62
C LEU A 352 -30.89 19.52 8.04
N LEU A 353 -31.06 18.33 8.64
CA LEU A 353 -32.08 17.36 8.23
C LEU A 353 -33.49 17.90 8.42
N LYS A 354 -33.79 18.54 9.56
CA LYS A 354 -35.11 19.15 9.82
C LYS A 354 -35.45 20.22 8.80
N GLN A 355 -34.48 21.04 8.42
CA GLN A 355 -34.66 22.04 7.35
C GLN A 355 -34.91 21.36 5.99
N GLY A 356 -34.19 20.26 5.68
CA GLY A 356 -34.35 19.52 4.44
C GLY A 356 -35.68 18.82 4.33
N VAL A 357 -36.22 18.26 5.42
CA VAL A 357 -37.53 17.61 5.44
C VAL A 357 -38.68 18.63 5.34
N ALA A 358 -38.46 19.84 5.84
CA ALA A 358 -39.46 20.94 5.72
C ALA A 358 -39.52 21.53 4.31
N ASP A 359 -38.47 21.38 3.50
CA ASP A 359 -38.40 21.87 2.12
C ASP A 359 -38.93 20.79 1.14
N GLU A 360 -40.10 21.01 0.54
CA GLU A 360 -40.71 20.03 -0.38
C GLU A 360 -39.79 19.58 -1.52
N MET A 361 -38.90 20.47 -1.99
CA MET A 361 -37.97 20.16 -3.07
C MET A 361 -36.81 19.22 -2.63
N LYS A 362 -36.49 19.20 -1.35
CA LYS A 362 -35.36 18.43 -0.79
C LYS A 362 -35.83 17.26 0.07
N LYS A 363 -37.12 17.16 0.34
CA LYS A 363 -37.71 16.18 1.25
C LYS A 363 -37.33 14.77 0.90
N THR A 364 -37.49 14.35 -0.33
CA THR A 364 -37.17 12.99 -0.79
C THR A 364 -35.68 12.64 -0.60
N GLU A 365 -34.78 13.58 -0.89
CA GLU A 365 -33.36 13.39 -0.69
C GLU A 365 -33.01 13.32 0.80
N ALA A 366 -33.63 14.15 1.65
CA ALA A 366 -33.45 14.15 3.09
C ALA A 366 -33.96 12.84 3.74
N GLU A 367 -35.10 12.33 3.30
CA GLU A 367 -35.65 11.04 3.74
C GLU A 367 -34.70 9.89 3.38
N MET A 368 -34.12 9.89 2.17
CA MET A 368 -33.13 8.88 1.79
C MET A 368 -31.87 8.93 2.64
N VAL A 369 -31.43 10.12 3.07
CA VAL A 369 -30.31 10.25 4.02
C VAL A 369 -30.68 9.67 5.38
N ILE A 370 -31.89 9.90 5.88
CA ILE A 370 -32.37 9.31 7.14
C ILE A 370 -32.34 7.79 7.04
N VAL A 371 -32.84 7.23 5.93
CA VAL A 371 -32.77 5.77 5.70
C VAL A 371 -31.35 5.26 5.73
N ALA A 372 -30.39 5.99 5.12
CA ALA A 372 -28.96 5.62 5.13
C ALA A 372 -28.34 5.67 6.54
N ILE A 373 -28.79 6.58 7.41
CA ILE A 373 -28.31 6.67 8.80
C ILE A 373 -28.86 5.54 9.66
N ILE A 374 -30.11 5.13 9.43
CA ILE A 374 -30.77 4.07 10.21
C ILE A 374 -30.27 2.67 9.80
N ARG A 375 -29.86 2.48 8.56
CA ARG A 375 -29.32 1.23 7.99
C ARG A 375 -27.92 0.91 8.51
#